data_fe9be72bea9f47f16ed5519efc554ec6
#
_entry.id   fe9be72bea9f47f16ed5519efc554ec6
#
_cell.length_a   1.000
_cell.length_b   1.000
_cell.length_c   1.000
_cell.angle_alpha   90.00
_cell.angle_beta   90.00
_cell.angle_gamma   90.00
#
_symmetry.space_group_name_H-M   'P 1'
#
loop_
_entity.id
_entity.type
_entity.pdbx_description
1 polymer ?
#
loop_
_entity_poly.entity_id
_entity_poly.type
_entity_poly.pdbx_seq_one_letter_code
_entity_poly.pdbx_strand_id
1 'polypeptide(L)'
;YIGIKEIEIGFPSASETDYEICRELIEGGHIPDDVTIQVLVQAREHLIKKTFEAIRGAKHVILHFYNSTSTLQRKVVFHMDTDGITKIATDAADLIYEMAQPLIREGMDLRFEYSPESFMGTEMDYAVEICQAVLEHLHATPENKVILNLPTTVENCMPNQFADMLEYFCKKIPSRDSAIISLHPHNDRGCGVATAEMGLLAGAERVEATLFGNGERTGNVDIVTLAMNMYTQGIDPKLDFSNINK
;
A
#
# COMPACT_ATOMS: atom_id res chain seq x y z
N TYR A 1 10.30 18.62 -3.06
CA TYR A 1 10.23 19.91 -2.39
C TYR A 1 10.07 19.72 -0.88
N ILE A 2 9.06 18.98 -0.45
CA ILE A 2 8.80 18.68 0.97
C ILE A 2 9.50 17.42 1.48
N GLY A 3 10.23 16.70 0.65
CA GLY A 3 11.04 15.54 1.04
C GLY A 3 10.38 14.17 0.89
N ILE A 4 9.16 14.06 0.35
CA ILE A 4 8.52 12.78 0.09
C ILE A 4 9.35 11.98 -0.93
N LYS A 5 9.60 10.69 -0.63
CA LYS A 5 10.46 9.81 -1.43
C LYS A 5 9.73 8.64 -2.07
N GLU A 6 8.52 8.36 -1.65
CA GLU A 6 7.64 7.36 -2.26
C GLU A 6 6.34 8.06 -2.66
N ILE A 7 5.97 8.00 -3.94
CA ILE A 7 4.83 8.73 -4.48
C ILE A 7 4.01 7.80 -5.35
N GLU A 8 2.76 7.52 -4.95
CA GLU A 8 1.81 6.82 -5.81
C GLU A 8 1.35 7.76 -6.92
N ILE A 9 1.57 7.33 -8.17
CA ILE A 9 1.26 8.12 -9.38
C ILE A 9 -0.04 7.68 -10.06
N GLY A 10 -0.71 6.67 -9.52
CA GLY A 10 -2.02 6.22 -9.97
C GLY A 10 -2.09 4.74 -10.34
N PHE A 11 -3.09 4.41 -11.16
CA PHE A 11 -3.43 3.05 -11.58
C PHE A 11 -3.27 2.92 -13.11
N PRO A 12 -2.04 2.70 -13.62
CA PRO A 12 -1.73 2.79 -15.05
C PRO A 12 -2.55 1.87 -15.96
N SER A 13 -3.09 0.79 -15.43
CA SER A 13 -3.93 -0.14 -16.18
C SER A 13 -5.44 0.16 -16.09
N ALA A 14 -5.86 1.20 -15.35
CA ALA A 14 -7.27 1.55 -15.21
C ALA A 14 -7.83 2.32 -16.42
N SER A 15 -7.03 3.18 -17.02
CA SER A 15 -7.43 3.97 -18.18
C SER A 15 -6.23 4.31 -19.09
N GLU A 16 -6.52 4.74 -20.32
CA GLU A 16 -5.45 5.22 -21.22
C GLU A 16 -4.77 6.47 -20.67
N THR A 17 -5.52 7.38 -20.07
CA THR A 17 -4.96 8.60 -19.45
C THR A 17 -4.00 8.28 -18.31
N ASP A 18 -4.35 7.33 -17.42
CA ASP A 18 -3.46 6.90 -16.34
C ASP A 18 -2.19 6.24 -16.90
N TYR A 19 -2.33 5.47 -17.97
CA TYR A 19 -1.20 4.86 -18.67
C TYR A 19 -0.27 5.92 -19.27
N GLU A 20 -0.83 6.87 -20.03
CA GLU A 20 -0.09 7.96 -20.68
C GLU A 20 0.65 8.83 -19.65
N ILE A 21 0.02 9.19 -18.53
CA ILE A 21 0.66 9.95 -17.45
C ILE A 21 1.85 9.19 -16.88
N CYS A 22 1.68 7.91 -16.59
CA CYS A 22 2.77 7.07 -16.09
C CYS A 22 3.96 7.04 -17.09
N ARG A 23 3.68 6.86 -18.37
CA ARG A 23 4.70 6.88 -19.41
C ARG A 23 5.39 8.24 -19.56
N GLU A 24 4.61 9.33 -19.55
CA GLU A 24 5.15 10.69 -19.64
C GLU A 24 6.10 11.01 -18.49
N LEU A 25 5.74 10.61 -17.26
CA LEU A 25 6.59 10.81 -16.09
C LEU A 25 7.93 10.07 -16.23
N ILE A 26 7.91 8.85 -16.76
CA ILE A 26 9.10 8.00 -16.92
C ILE A 26 9.94 8.46 -18.12
N GLU A 27 9.33 8.59 -19.30
CA GLU A 27 10.03 8.91 -20.56
C GLU A 27 10.50 10.37 -20.60
N GLY A 28 9.71 11.28 -20.00
CA GLY A 28 10.04 12.69 -19.88
C GLY A 28 11.13 12.99 -18.84
N GLY A 29 11.54 12.00 -18.05
CA GLY A 29 12.57 12.17 -17.02
C GLY A 29 12.12 13.08 -15.88
N HIS A 30 10.82 13.09 -15.57
CA HIS A 30 10.24 13.95 -14.55
C HIS A 30 10.38 13.41 -13.12
N ILE A 31 10.84 12.16 -12.97
CA ILE A 31 11.00 11.49 -11.68
C ILE A 31 12.43 11.75 -11.18
N PRO A 32 12.62 12.41 -10.02
CA PRO A 32 13.93 12.57 -9.42
C PRO A 32 14.59 11.20 -9.11
N ASP A 33 15.91 11.14 -9.19
CA ASP A 33 16.68 9.90 -8.99
C ASP A 33 16.51 9.27 -7.58
N ASP A 34 16.10 10.07 -6.60
CA ASP A 34 15.91 9.66 -5.21
C ASP A 34 14.43 9.45 -4.84
N VAL A 35 13.55 9.38 -5.85
CA VAL A 35 12.12 9.15 -5.68
C VAL A 35 11.72 7.80 -6.27
N THR A 36 11.00 7.03 -5.49
CA THR A 36 10.36 5.78 -5.90
C THR A 36 8.91 6.07 -6.30
N ILE A 37 8.54 5.71 -7.51
CA ILE A 37 7.13 5.75 -7.90
C ILE A 37 6.40 4.51 -7.40
N GLN A 38 5.16 4.69 -6.97
CA GLN A 38 4.26 3.59 -6.65
C GLN A 38 3.14 3.54 -7.68
N VAL A 39 2.78 2.34 -8.12
CA VAL A 39 1.69 2.12 -9.08
C VAL A 39 0.72 1.08 -8.51
N LEU A 40 -0.57 1.40 -8.58
CA LEU A 40 -1.63 0.53 -8.09
C LEU A 40 -2.10 -0.42 -9.19
N VAL A 41 -2.44 -1.65 -8.81
CA VAL A 41 -3.07 -2.63 -9.71
C VAL A 41 -3.98 -3.59 -8.94
N GLN A 42 -5.16 -3.89 -9.49
CA GLN A 42 -6.00 -4.95 -8.97
C GLN A 42 -5.40 -6.32 -9.34
N ALA A 43 -5.57 -7.34 -8.47
CA ALA A 43 -5.10 -8.72 -8.67
C ALA A 43 -5.85 -9.41 -9.82
N ARG A 44 -5.60 -8.95 -11.06
CA ARG A 44 -6.14 -9.48 -12.33
C ARG A 44 -5.04 -9.53 -13.37
N GLU A 45 -4.84 -10.68 -13.98
CA GLU A 45 -3.75 -10.96 -14.91
C GLU A 45 -3.56 -9.88 -16.00
N HIS A 46 -4.63 -9.49 -16.70
CA HIS A 46 -4.54 -8.52 -17.78
C HIS A 46 -4.14 -7.11 -17.31
N LEU A 47 -4.59 -6.71 -16.08
CA LEU A 47 -4.21 -5.43 -15.48
C LEU A 47 -2.76 -5.45 -15.02
N ILE A 48 -2.32 -6.55 -14.41
CA ILE A 48 -0.93 -6.75 -14.00
C ILE A 48 -0.01 -6.64 -15.21
N LYS A 49 -0.30 -7.36 -16.30
CA LYS A 49 0.48 -7.28 -17.54
C LYS A 49 0.58 -5.85 -18.09
N LYS A 50 -0.54 -5.12 -18.12
CA LYS A 50 -0.58 -3.73 -18.58
C LYS A 50 0.24 -2.81 -17.67
N THR A 51 0.19 -3.02 -16.35
CA THR A 51 1.00 -2.25 -15.39
C THR A 51 2.49 -2.49 -15.60
N PHE A 52 2.92 -3.73 -15.84
CA PHE A 52 4.33 -4.02 -16.18
C PHE A 52 4.79 -3.38 -17.49
N GLU A 53 3.90 -3.23 -18.47
CA GLU A 53 4.21 -2.43 -19.68
C GLU A 53 4.41 -0.95 -19.33
N ALA A 54 3.55 -0.40 -18.45
CA ALA A 54 3.58 1.00 -18.09
C ALA A 54 4.83 1.42 -17.31
N ILE A 55 5.38 0.55 -16.44
CA ILE A 55 6.54 0.89 -15.59
C ILE A 55 7.90 0.68 -16.26
N ARG A 56 7.94 0.16 -17.48
CA ARG A 56 9.23 -0.09 -18.17
C ARG A 56 10.08 1.18 -18.28
N GLY A 57 11.35 1.05 -17.90
CA GLY A 57 12.33 2.14 -17.92
C GLY A 57 12.34 3.00 -16.63
N ALA A 58 11.45 2.78 -15.68
CA ALA A 58 11.57 3.40 -14.37
C ALA A 58 12.74 2.80 -13.57
N LYS A 59 13.35 3.61 -12.70
CA LYS A 59 14.51 3.18 -11.89
C LYS A 59 14.08 2.52 -10.60
N HIS A 60 13.18 3.15 -9.85
CA HIS A 60 12.69 2.73 -8.54
C HIS A 60 11.18 2.66 -8.56
N VAL A 61 10.63 1.49 -8.29
CA VAL A 61 9.18 1.22 -8.36
C VAL A 61 8.71 0.43 -7.16
N ILE A 62 7.56 0.81 -6.59
CA ILE A 62 6.73 -0.05 -5.76
C ILE A 62 5.54 -0.49 -6.61
N LEU A 63 5.40 -1.79 -6.84
CA LEU A 63 4.21 -2.36 -7.46
C LEU A 63 3.25 -2.77 -6.35
N HIS A 64 2.18 -1.98 -6.21
CA HIS A 64 1.15 -2.16 -5.20
C HIS A 64 -0.04 -2.90 -5.81
N PHE A 65 -0.30 -4.13 -5.39
CA PHE A 65 -1.47 -4.87 -5.83
C PHE A 65 -2.42 -5.15 -4.67
N TYR A 66 -3.70 -5.34 -5.01
CA TYR A 66 -4.74 -5.57 -4.03
C TYR A 66 -5.84 -6.49 -4.53
N ASN A 67 -6.52 -7.12 -3.59
CA ASN A 67 -7.83 -7.71 -3.78
C ASN A 67 -8.65 -7.60 -2.49
N SER A 68 -9.97 -7.58 -2.63
CA SER A 68 -10.87 -7.44 -1.49
C SER A 68 -10.97 -8.74 -0.69
N THR A 69 -10.87 -8.63 0.64
CA THR A 69 -10.82 -9.78 1.54
C THR A 69 -11.98 -9.85 2.53
N SER A 70 -12.77 -8.77 2.65
CA SER A 70 -13.82 -8.68 3.66
C SER A 70 -14.92 -9.73 3.51
N THR A 71 -15.52 -10.11 4.63
CA THR A 71 -16.68 -11.02 4.69
C THR A 71 -17.79 -10.62 3.74
N LEU A 72 -18.11 -9.30 3.69
CA LEU A 72 -19.16 -8.77 2.84
C LEU A 72 -18.84 -8.97 1.37
N GLN A 73 -17.65 -8.57 0.92
CA GLN A 73 -17.26 -8.64 -0.50
C GLN A 73 -17.10 -10.10 -0.96
N ARG A 74 -16.56 -10.98 -0.14
CA ARG A 74 -16.52 -12.42 -0.43
C ARG A 74 -17.92 -12.97 -0.71
N LYS A 75 -18.90 -12.58 0.11
CA LYS A 75 -20.28 -13.07 0.01
C LYS A 75 -21.06 -12.48 -1.17
N VAL A 76 -20.96 -11.15 -1.38
CA VAL A 76 -21.88 -10.41 -2.29
C VAL A 76 -21.26 -10.11 -3.64
N VAL A 77 -19.93 -9.99 -3.73
CA VAL A 77 -19.23 -9.61 -4.97
C VAL A 77 -18.59 -10.82 -5.62
N PHE A 78 -17.78 -11.57 -4.86
CA PHE A 78 -17.01 -12.68 -5.41
C PHE A 78 -17.78 -14.00 -5.37
N HIS A 79 -18.72 -14.16 -4.45
CA HIS A 79 -19.41 -15.45 -4.17
C HIS A 79 -18.40 -16.57 -3.91
N MET A 80 -17.32 -16.26 -3.18
CA MET A 80 -16.20 -17.15 -2.86
C MET A 80 -15.98 -17.22 -1.36
N ASP A 81 -15.39 -18.32 -0.92
CA ASP A 81 -14.85 -18.50 0.42
C ASP A 81 -13.43 -17.90 0.55
N THR A 82 -12.80 -18.13 1.69
CA THR A 82 -11.43 -17.67 1.98
C THR A 82 -10.42 -18.27 1.02
N ASP A 83 -10.54 -19.57 0.69
CA ASP A 83 -9.60 -20.26 -0.18
C ASP A 83 -9.62 -19.68 -1.60
N GLY A 84 -10.83 -19.40 -2.12
CA GLY A 84 -10.98 -18.76 -3.43
C GLY A 84 -10.37 -17.37 -3.50
N ILE A 85 -10.55 -16.56 -2.45
CA ILE A 85 -9.96 -15.21 -2.38
C ILE A 85 -8.44 -15.28 -2.17
N THR A 86 -7.94 -16.18 -1.35
CA THR A 86 -6.51 -16.40 -1.18
C THR A 86 -5.86 -16.80 -2.49
N LYS A 87 -6.52 -17.68 -3.26
CA LYS A 87 -6.03 -18.07 -4.59
C LYS A 87 -5.90 -16.88 -5.55
N ILE A 88 -6.83 -15.92 -5.53
CA ILE A 88 -6.72 -14.70 -6.34
C ILE A 88 -5.44 -13.92 -5.98
N ALA A 89 -5.16 -13.76 -4.67
CA ALA A 89 -3.99 -13.04 -4.20
C ALA A 89 -2.68 -13.77 -4.56
N THR A 90 -2.62 -15.07 -4.35
CA THR A 90 -1.40 -15.87 -4.58
C THR A 90 -1.12 -16.07 -6.06
N ASP A 91 -2.12 -16.30 -6.91
CA ASP A 91 -1.95 -16.38 -8.37
C ASP A 91 -1.41 -15.02 -8.91
N ALA A 92 -1.91 -13.90 -8.36
CA ALA A 92 -1.40 -12.57 -8.72
C ALA A 92 0.03 -12.35 -8.22
N ALA A 93 0.35 -12.79 -7.00
CA ALA A 93 1.69 -12.69 -6.44
C ALA A 93 2.73 -13.46 -7.27
N ASP A 94 2.40 -14.70 -7.66
CA ASP A 94 3.25 -15.51 -8.53
C ASP A 94 3.50 -14.83 -9.88
N LEU A 95 2.44 -14.36 -10.54
CA LEU A 95 2.55 -13.65 -11.81
C LEU A 95 3.41 -12.38 -11.70
N ILE A 96 3.17 -11.59 -10.65
CA ILE A 96 3.94 -10.36 -10.37
C ILE A 96 5.41 -10.71 -10.15
N TYR A 97 5.70 -11.72 -9.34
CA TYR A 97 7.06 -12.15 -9.07
C TYR A 97 7.78 -12.61 -10.35
N GLU A 98 7.14 -13.44 -11.17
CA GLU A 98 7.69 -13.90 -12.44
C GLU A 98 7.97 -12.75 -13.41
N MET A 99 7.02 -11.83 -13.57
CA MET A 99 7.16 -10.67 -14.48
C MET A 99 8.20 -9.66 -13.98
N ALA A 100 8.42 -9.55 -12.68
CA ALA A 100 9.40 -8.66 -12.08
C ALA A 100 10.86 -9.10 -12.34
N GLN A 101 11.12 -10.41 -12.40
CA GLN A 101 12.47 -10.94 -12.46
C GLN A 101 13.31 -10.42 -13.66
N PRO A 102 12.79 -10.31 -14.90
CA PRO A 102 13.53 -9.69 -15.99
C PRO A 102 13.92 -8.23 -15.70
N LEU A 103 12.98 -7.42 -15.21
CA LEU A 103 13.21 -5.99 -14.94
C LEU A 103 14.23 -5.78 -13.81
N ILE A 104 14.18 -6.61 -12.77
CA ILE A 104 15.16 -6.58 -11.66
C ILE A 104 16.57 -6.93 -12.20
N ARG A 105 16.67 -7.95 -13.08
CA ARG A 105 17.97 -8.30 -13.71
C ARG A 105 18.48 -7.20 -14.64
N GLU A 106 17.60 -6.39 -15.22
CA GLU A 106 17.95 -5.20 -16.03
C GLU A 106 18.34 -4.00 -15.17
N GLY A 107 18.23 -4.09 -13.84
CA GLY A 107 18.69 -3.08 -12.89
C GLY A 107 17.59 -2.21 -12.28
N MET A 108 16.30 -2.54 -12.49
CA MET A 108 15.19 -1.87 -11.80
C MET A 108 15.19 -2.24 -10.32
N ASP A 109 15.13 -1.25 -9.44
CA ASP A 109 14.80 -1.44 -8.01
C ASP A 109 13.28 -1.56 -7.89
N LEU A 110 12.79 -2.79 -7.87
CA LEU A 110 11.36 -3.12 -7.83
C LEU A 110 10.99 -3.77 -6.51
N ARG A 111 10.16 -3.10 -5.73
CA ARG A 111 9.60 -3.58 -4.47
C ARG A 111 8.12 -3.92 -4.63
N PHE A 112 7.63 -4.81 -3.79
CA PHE A 112 6.24 -5.25 -3.82
C PHE A 112 5.47 -4.73 -2.62
N GLU A 113 4.21 -4.39 -2.88
CA GLU A 113 3.25 -4.02 -1.87
C GLU A 113 1.93 -4.77 -2.11
N TYR A 114 1.34 -5.28 -1.03
CA TYR A 114 0.04 -5.95 -1.05
C TYR A 114 -0.93 -5.31 -0.06
N SER A 115 -2.16 -5.05 -0.52
CA SER A 115 -3.27 -4.63 0.35
C SER A 115 -4.38 -5.67 0.36
N PRO A 116 -4.71 -6.25 1.53
CA PRO A 116 -5.98 -6.93 1.74
C PRO A 116 -7.09 -5.88 1.86
N GLU A 117 -7.66 -5.46 0.73
CA GLU A 117 -8.66 -4.39 0.68
C GLU A 117 -9.83 -4.69 1.62
N SER A 118 -10.34 -3.65 2.29
CA SER A 118 -11.33 -3.78 3.36
C SER A 118 -10.83 -4.60 4.57
N PHE A 119 -9.57 -4.41 4.97
CA PHE A 119 -8.94 -5.09 6.09
C PHE A 119 -9.80 -5.06 7.37
N MET A 120 -10.42 -3.93 7.71
CA MET A 120 -11.26 -3.80 8.90
C MET A 120 -12.55 -4.63 8.85
N GLY A 121 -12.97 -5.08 7.67
CA GLY A 121 -14.12 -5.98 7.48
C GLY A 121 -13.73 -7.44 7.28
N THR A 122 -12.46 -7.76 7.47
CA THR A 122 -11.88 -9.09 7.30
C THR A 122 -11.64 -9.72 8.69
N GLU A 123 -11.89 -11.00 8.83
CA GLU A 123 -11.57 -11.73 10.05
C GLU A 123 -10.06 -11.69 10.28
N MET A 124 -9.63 -11.38 11.50
CA MET A 124 -8.23 -11.12 11.79
C MET A 124 -7.31 -12.31 11.51
N ASP A 125 -7.75 -13.52 11.84
CA ASP A 125 -6.96 -14.73 11.56
C ASP A 125 -6.82 -14.93 10.05
N TYR A 126 -7.88 -14.71 9.28
CA TYR A 126 -7.83 -14.80 7.84
C TYR A 126 -6.97 -13.69 7.21
N ALA A 127 -7.00 -12.48 7.74
CA ALA A 127 -6.11 -11.41 7.28
C ALA A 127 -4.62 -11.79 7.45
N VAL A 128 -4.28 -12.45 8.57
CA VAL A 128 -2.93 -13.00 8.80
C VAL A 128 -2.60 -14.09 7.79
N GLU A 129 -3.52 -15.05 7.58
CA GLU A 129 -3.33 -16.18 6.67
C GLU A 129 -3.07 -15.73 5.22
N ILE A 130 -3.91 -14.84 4.68
CA ILE A 130 -3.76 -14.37 3.29
C ILE A 130 -2.50 -13.53 3.11
N CYS A 131 -2.17 -12.65 4.06
CA CYS A 131 -0.95 -11.87 4.00
C CYS A 131 0.30 -12.75 4.10
N GLN A 132 0.29 -13.77 4.95
CA GLN A 132 1.39 -14.73 5.04
C GLN A 132 1.56 -15.50 3.72
N ALA A 133 0.47 -15.98 3.12
CA ALA A 133 0.52 -16.66 1.83
C ALA A 133 1.11 -15.76 0.72
N VAL A 134 0.73 -14.47 0.69
CA VAL A 134 1.29 -13.51 -0.27
C VAL A 134 2.78 -13.30 -0.04
N LEU A 135 3.25 -13.18 1.22
CA LEU A 135 4.68 -13.06 1.52
C LEU A 135 5.47 -14.26 1.00
N GLU A 136 4.93 -15.48 1.15
CA GLU A 136 5.55 -16.72 0.68
C GLU A 136 5.64 -16.76 -0.85
N HIS A 137 4.57 -16.41 -1.56
CA HIS A 137 4.52 -16.40 -3.02
C HIS A 137 5.37 -15.28 -3.65
N LEU A 138 5.57 -14.15 -2.94
CA LEU A 138 6.51 -13.09 -3.34
C LEU A 138 7.95 -13.37 -2.88
N HIS A 139 8.20 -14.51 -2.25
CA HIS A 139 9.52 -14.89 -1.72
C HIS A 139 10.13 -13.82 -0.79
N ALA A 140 9.31 -13.23 0.07
CA ALA A 140 9.74 -12.21 1.02
C ALA A 140 10.79 -12.74 2.00
N THR A 141 11.82 -11.95 2.25
CA THR A 141 12.86 -12.22 3.25
C THR A 141 13.15 -10.99 4.09
N PRO A 142 13.84 -11.11 5.23
CA PRO A 142 14.24 -9.93 6.02
C PRO A 142 15.12 -8.94 5.24
N GLU A 143 15.86 -9.40 4.23
CA GLU A 143 16.71 -8.57 3.36
C GLU A 143 15.93 -7.98 2.19
N ASN A 144 14.85 -8.63 1.77
CA ASN A 144 13.97 -8.19 0.68
C ASN A 144 12.51 -8.22 1.15
N LYS A 145 12.16 -7.20 1.92
CA LYS A 145 10.84 -7.10 2.55
C LYS A 145 9.74 -6.73 1.55
N VAL A 146 8.56 -7.27 1.78
CA VAL A 146 7.33 -6.87 1.10
C VAL A 146 6.55 -5.91 2.00
N ILE A 147 5.93 -4.89 1.41
CA ILE A 147 5.06 -3.98 2.13
C ILE A 147 3.66 -4.63 2.24
N LEU A 148 3.18 -4.79 3.47
CA LEU A 148 1.79 -5.17 3.75
C LEU A 148 1.06 -3.90 4.16
N ASN A 149 0.22 -3.40 3.28
CA ASN A 149 -0.52 -2.17 3.50
C ASN A 149 -1.94 -2.48 3.97
N LEU A 150 -2.28 -2.08 5.19
CA LEU A 150 -3.51 -2.44 5.88
C LEU A 150 -4.49 -1.24 5.84
N PRO A 151 -5.43 -1.22 4.86
CA PRO A 151 -6.25 -0.03 4.65
C PRO A 151 -7.48 -0.01 5.56
N THR A 152 -7.82 1.17 6.07
CA THR A 152 -9.18 1.45 6.50
C THR A 152 -10.00 1.89 5.28
N THR A 153 -10.30 0.96 4.39
CA THR A 153 -11.03 1.23 3.12
C THR A 153 -12.31 2.03 3.36
N VAL A 154 -13.01 1.70 4.43
CA VAL A 154 -14.05 2.55 5.05
C VAL A 154 -13.76 2.58 6.54
N GLU A 155 -13.66 3.76 7.11
CA GLU A 155 -13.39 3.94 8.53
C GLU A 155 -14.64 3.55 9.36
N ASN A 156 -14.73 2.27 9.75
CA ASN A 156 -15.90 1.67 10.37
C ASN A 156 -15.76 1.38 11.86
N CYS A 157 -14.58 1.60 12.45
CA CYS A 157 -14.34 1.47 13.90
C CYS A 157 -13.59 2.68 14.47
N MET A 158 -13.37 2.68 15.77
CA MET A 158 -12.60 3.73 16.44
C MET A 158 -11.09 3.48 16.26
N PRO A 159 -10.25 4.54 16.32
CA PRO A 159 -8.80 4.43 16.14
C PRO A 159 -8.12 3.41 17.07
N ASN A 160 -8.56 3.33 18.34
CA ASN A 160 -8.03 2.35 19.28
C ASN A 160 -8.37 0.91 18.88
N GLN A 161 -9.56 0.67 18.34
CA GLN A 161 -9.95 -0.67 17.88
C GLN A 161 -9.10 -1.09 16.66
N PHE A 162 -8.84 -0.16 15.75
CA PHE A 162 -7.93 -0.41 14.63
C PHE A 162 -6.51 -0.72 15.13
N ALA A 163 -6.02 0.03 16.11
CA ALA A 163 -4.71 -0.22 16.72
C ALA A 163 -4.63 -1.60 17.37
N ASP A 164 -5.68 -2.03 18.07
CA ASP A 164 -5.76 -3.38 18.66
C ASP A 164 -5.72 -4.47 17.57
N MET A 165 -6.43 -4.26 16.46
CA MET A 165 -6.40 -5.17 15.30
C MET A 165 -5.00 -5.24 14.69
N LEU A 166 -4.33 -4.11 14.55
CA LEU A 166 -2.98 -4.03 14.02
C LEU A 166 -1.96 -4.69 14.93
N GLU A 167 -2.04 -4.45 16.22
CA GLU A 167 -1.16 -5.10 17.20
C GLU A 167 -1.34 -6.63 17.18
N TYR A 168 -2.58 -7.10 17.08
CA TYR A 168 -2.88 -8.51 16.91
C TYR A 168 -2.23 -9.06 15.63
N PHE A 169 -2.44 -8.39 14.50
CA PHE A 169 -1.87 -8.77 13.22
C PHE A 169 -0.34 -8.86 13.29
N CYS A 170 0.32 -7.82 13.79
CA CYS A 170 1.79 -7.76 13.93
C CYS A 170 2.35 -8.89 14.82
N LYS A 171 1.60 -9.30 15.87
CA LYS A 171 2.00 -10.39 16.75
C LYS A 171 1.77 -11.79 16.17
N LYS A 172 0.83 -11.90 15.21
CA LYS A 172 0.39 -13.20 14.68
C LYS A 172 1.01 -13.58 13.35
N ILE A 173 1.39 -12.60 12.53
CA ILE A 173 1.98 -12.89 11.23
C ILE A 173 3.35 -13.57 11.38
N PRO A 174 3.52 -14.81 10.85
CA PRO A 174 4.75 -15.59 11.10
C PRO A 174 6.00 -14.92 10.53
N SER A 175 5.91 -14.37 9.31
CA SER A 175 7.04 -13.75 8.61
C SER A 175 7.15 -12.24 8.89
N ARG A 176 6.92 -11.79 10.14
CA ARG A 176 6.92 -10.36 10.51
C ARG A 176 8.19 -9.63 10.08
N ASP A 177 9.33 -10.26 10.20
CA ASP A 177 10.64 -9.65 9.87
C ASP A 177 10.83 -9.46 8.36
N SER A 178 10.06 -10.18 7.53
CA SER A 178 10.05 -10.06 6.07
C SER A 178 9.01 -9.07 5.54
N ALA A 179 8.30 -8.37 6.43
CA ALA A 179 7.28 -7.41 6.07
C ALA A 179 7.59 -6.01 6.59
N ILE A 180 7.19 -4.99 5.83
CA ILE A 180 7.02 -3.61 6.29
C ILE A 180 5.52 -3.39 6.47
N ILE A 181 5.08 -3.05 7.67
CA ILE A 181 3.66 -2.80 7.91
C ILE A 181 3.33 -1.34 7.60
N SER A 182 2.48 -1.16 6.60
CA SER A 182 1.99 0.12 6.13
C SER A 182 0.52 0.32 6.46
N LEU A 183 0.11 1.55 6.62
CA LEU A 183 -1.27 1.95 6.86
C LEU A 183 -1.77 2.84 5.74
N HIS A 184 -3.04 2.66 5.35
CA HIS A 184 -3.72 3.53 4.40
C HIS A 184 -5.08 3.97 4.97
N PRO A 185 -5.11 4.89 5.94
CA PRO A 185 -6.37 5.31 6.53
C PRO A 185 -7.13 6.29 5.65
N HIS A 186 -8.44 6.01 5.46
CA HIS A 186 -9.43 6.99 5.02
C HIS A 186 -9.95 7.79 6.21
N ASN A 187 -10.79 8.80 5.93
CA ASN A 187 -11.23 9.78 6.92
C ASN A 187 -12.77 9.88 7.00
N ASP A 188 -13.48 8.76 6.82
CA ASP A 188 -14.96 8.73 6.77
C ASP A 188 -15.61 9.20 8.07
N ARG A 189 -14.94 9.03 9.20
CA ARG A 189 -15.38 9.47 10.54
C ARG A 189 -14.62 10.69 11.06
N GLY A 190 -13.71 11.25 10.24
CA GLY A 190 -12.85 12.35 10.67
C GLY A 190 -11.74 11.93 11.64
N CYS A 191 -11.39 10.64 11.69
CA CYS A 191 -10.40 10.10 12.62
C CYS A 191 -9.11 9.61 11.93
N GLY A 192 -8.93 9.84 10.63
CA GLY A 192 -7.82 9.28 9.85
C GLY A 192 -6.45 9.56 10.44
N VAL A 193 -6.17 10.79 10.90
CA VAL A 193 -4.90 11.15 11.56
C VAL A 193 -4.73 10.37 12.86
N ALA A 194 -5.75 10.35 13.72
CA ALA A 194 -5.71 9.60 14.98
C ALA A 194 -5.52 8.09 14.77
N THR A 195 -6.16 7.55 13.71
CA THR A 195 -5.99 6.14 13.32
C THR A 195 -4.55 5.86 12.88
N ALA A 196 -3.92 6.75 12.11
CA ALA A 196 -2.52 6.63 11.72
C ALA A 196 -1.58 6.71 12.94
N GLU A 197 -1.77 7.68 13.83
CA GLU A 197 -0.96 7.84 15.04
C GLU A 197 -1.03 6.59 15.94
N MET A 198 -2.23 6.11 16.21
CA MET A 198 -2.41 4.91 17.04
C MET A 198 -1.89 3.65 16.35
N GLY A 199 -2.01 3.57 15.02
CA GLY A 199 -1.46 2.46 14.24
C GLY A 199 0.08 2.44 14.26
N LEU A 200 0.74 3.59 14.18
CA LEU A 200 2.20 3.69 14.36
C LEU A 200 2.63 3.23 15.75
N LEU A 201 1.88 3.60 16.79
CA LEU A 201 2.14 3.12 18.16
C LEU A 201 1.91 1.61 18.32
N ALA A 202 1.00 1.03 17.53
CA ALA A 202 0.68 -0.41 17.53
C ALA A 202 1.65 -1.27 16.68
N GLY A 203 2.63 -0.66 15.98
CA GLY A 203 3.69 -1.39 15.29
C GLY A 203 3.75 -1.21 13.78
N ALA A 204 3.00 -0.27 13.20
CA ALA A 204 3.19 0.14 11.81
C ALA A 204 4.50 0.92 11.63
N GLU A 205 5.08 0.82 10.45
CA GLU A 205 6.38 1.40 10.09
C GLU A 205 6.26 2.45 8.97
N ARG A 206 5.12 2.46 8.25
CA ARG A 206 4.87 3.31 7.09
C ARG A 206 3.41 3.77 7.09
N VAL A 207 3.15 4.95 6.55
CA VAL A 207 1.78 5.48 6.36
C VAL A 207 1.66 6.03 4.94
N GLU A 208 0.62 5.63 4.24
CA GLU A 208 0.14 6.27 3.02
C GLU A 208 -0.84 7.37 3.37
N ALA A 209 -0.61 8.54 2.85
CA ALA A 209 -1.37 9.73 3.15
C ALA A 209 -1.40 10.67 1.95
N THR A 210 -2.21 11.71 2.02
CA THR A 210 -2.30 12.72 0.96
C THR A 210 -2.05 14.11 1.52
N LEU A 211 -1.65 15.04 0.66
CA LEU A 211 -1.51 16.44 1.06
C LEU A 211 -2.89 16.99 1.45
N PHE A 212 -2.96 17.52 2.68
CA PHE A 212 -4.18 18.09 3.26
C PHE A 212 -5.36 17.12 3.34
N GLY A 213 -5.10 15.82 3.28
CA GLY A 213 -6.13 14.79 3.36
C GLY A 213 -7.04 14.68 2.13
N ASN A 214 -6.67 15.29 1.00
CA ASN A 214 -7.46 15.15 -0.23
C ASN A 214 -7.52 13.71 -0.70
N GLY A 215 -8.69 13.20 -1.04
CA GLY A 215 -8.86 11.82 -1.48
C GLY A 215 -10.31 11.45 -1.71
N GLU A 216 -10.56 10.16 -1.85
CA GLU A 216 -11.91 9.63 -2.07
C GLU A 216 -12.86 9.97 -0.93
N ARG A 217 -14.13 10.23 -1.26
CA ARG A 217 -15.24 10.51 -0.32
C ARG A 217 -14.90 11.69 0.60
N THR A 218 -14.61 11.40 1.87
CA THR A 218 -14.25 12.40 2.89
C THR A 218 -12.75 12.66 2.98
N GLY A 219 -11.94 11.94 2.21
CA GLY A 219 -10.48 12.06 2.14
C GLY A 219 -9.71 10.94 2.82
N ASN A 220 -8.40 11.14 2.91
CA ASN A 220 -7.41 10.26 3.51
C ASN A 220 -6.77 10.93 4.73
N VAL A 221 -5.75 10.31 5.29
CA VAL A 221 -4.89 10.95 6.30
C VAL A 221 -4.26 12.20 5.70
N ASP A 222 -4.35 13.31 6.43
CA ASP A 222 -3.59 14.51 6.12
C ASP A 222 -2.14 14.35 6.59
N ILE A 223 -1.22 14.20 5.62
CA ILE A 223 0.21 14.00 5.93
C ILE A 223 0.82 15.22 6.64
N VAL A 224 0.32 16.41 6.35
CA VAL A 224 0.83 17.65 7.00
C VAL A 224 0.50 17.62 8.48
N THR A 225 -0.76 17.36 8.83
CA THR A 225 -1.20 17.24 10.23
C THR A 225 -0.47 16.11 10.94
N LEU A 226 -0.37 14.93 10.33
CA LEU A 226 0.34 13.79 10.92
C LEU A 226 1.81 14.12 11.20
N ALA A 227 2.52 14.68 10.23
CA ALA A 227 3.92 15.04 10.37
C ALA A 227 4.15 16.12 11.45
N MET A 228 3.27 17.13 11.51
CA MET A 228 3.35 18.16 12.54
C MET A 228 3.07 17.60 13.94
N ASN A 229 2.12 16.67 14.07
CA ASN A 229 1.86 15.99 15.33
C ASN A 229 3.06 15.14 15.77
N MET A 230 3.69 14.39 14.88
CA MET A 230 4.93 13.65 15.16
C MET A 230 6.04 14.60 15.65
N TYR A 231 6.22 15.73 14.96
CA TYR A 231 7.21 16.72 15.34
C TYR A 231 6.99 17.28 16.74
N THR A 232 5.73 17.56 17.14
CA THR A 232 5.40 18.01 18.50
C THR A 232 5.73 17.00 19.58
N GLN A 233 5.83 15.72 19.22
CA GLN A 233 6.23 14.63 20.12
C GLN A 233 7.75 14.33 20.07
N GLY A 234 8.52 15.16 19.36
CA GLY A 234 9.97 15.00 19.21
C GLY A 234 10.39 13.93 18.18
N ILE A 235 9.47 13.50 17.31
CA ILE A 235 9.74 12.55 16.23
C ILE A 235 9.92 13.34 14.94
N ASP A 236 11.10 13.22 14.31
CA ASP A 236 11.38 13.84 13.01
C ASP A 236 10.66 13.05 11.88
N PRO A 237 9.65 13.64 11.23
CA PRO A 237 8.91 12.99 10.14
C PRO A 237 9.72 12.90 8.84
N LYS A 238 10.93 13.46 8.78
CA LYS A 238 11.78 13.58 7.58
C LYS A 238 11.14 14.38 6.44
N LEU A 239 10.17 15.24 6.76
CA LEU A 239 9.48 16.12 5.84
C LEU A 239 9.70 17.58 6.22
N ASP A 240 9.88 18.43 5.21
CA ASP A 240 10.09 19.87 5.41
C ASP A 240 8.82 20.68 5.07
N PHE A 241 8.13 21.10 6.12
CA PHE A 241 6.97 22.00 6.04
C PHE A 241 7.30 23.43 6.50
N SER A 242 8.58 23.81 6.60
CA SER A 242 8.99 25.14 7.05
C SER A 242 8.45 26.27 6.17
N ASN A 243 8.07 25.97 4.93
CA ASN A 243 7.47 26.92 4.00
C ASN A 243 6.21 26.35 3.34
N ILE A 244 5.19 26.12 4.15
CA ILE A 244 3.89 25.54 3.71
C ILE A 244 3.12 26.44 2.72
N ASN A 245 3.49 27.71 2.59
CA ASN A 245 2.83 28.68 1.70
C ASN A 245 3.44 28.71 0.28
N LYS A 246 4.42 27.91 -0.01
CA LYS A 246 5.01 27.76 -1.32
C LYS A 246 4.50 26.50 -2.01
#